data_25f36dceef4236b041c92493c8519f4c
#
_entry.id   25f36dceef4236b041c92493c8519f4c
#
_cell.length_a   1.000
_cell.length_b   1.000
_cell.length_c   1.000
_cell.angle_alpha   90.00
_cell.angle_beta   90.00
_cell.angle_gamma   90.00
#
_symmetry.space_group_name_H-M   'P 1'
#
loop_
_entity.id
_entity.type
_entity.pdbx_description
1 polymer ?
#
loop_
_entity_poly.entity_id
_entity_poly.type
_entity_poly.pdbx_seq_one_letter_code
_entity_poly.pdbx_strand_id
1 'polypeptide(L)'
;MTETLKTALQAKSALAVHEDWRQALDIALAGLAGIKPDLLFVFASASYAQDLPALIKAAYQESGTSFLVGCSGLSLIGRSQEVEDEKAVSLLALTLPGVELYPTRLTQRDLVTMQQDGGPVLATHTGVAPGQANSWVIFGDPFSLDVELLLQLFGETYPRLPVLGGLATGSSNARRTYLFQNDQVYNDGAIGLAVGGAYELQAVVSQGCMPIGQDWMVTSAEGQVVHTISGRPALQILSETLRGLTPQMQMKVRNGLLVGLAVDEYRDSFGRGDFLMRGLAGVDQQSGAIGVSGLPRVGQTIQFQLRDAEAADEDLRELLQQKRQELGETRPFAGVLFSCNGRGTGLFGTPNHDAAVIADQFGDLPLTGFFCNGEIGPIGGKNFLHGFTASLGLFVKKP
;
A
#
# COMPACT_ATOMS: atom_id res chain seq x y z
N MET A 1 -9.84 2.34 42.58
CA MET A 1 -10.11 3.68 42.03
C MET A 1 -8.90 4.15 41.26
N THR A 2 -8.96 4.06 39.99
CA THR A 2 -8.27 4.97 39.00
C THR A 2 -8.49 4.43 37.59
N GLU A 3 -9.76 4.32 37.26
CA GLU A 3 -10.21 4.11 35.88
C GLU A 3 -10.72 5.48 35.40
N THR A 4 -9.80 6.38 35.10
CA THR A 4 -10.19 7.69 34.59
C THR A 4 -9.11 8.21 33.66
N LEU A 5 -9.56 8.55 32.45
CA LEU A 5 -8.87 9.31 31.40
C LEU A 5 -8.34 8.51 30.20
N LYS A 6 -9.14 7.58 29.65
CA LYS A 6 -9.15 7.34 28.20
C LYS A 6 -10.33 8.14 27.62
N THR A 7 -10.25 9.44 27.59
CA THR A 7 -11.45 10.28 27.43
C THR A 7 -11.55 11.04 26.12
N ALA A 8 -10.52 11.08 25.28
CA ALA A 8 -10.62 11.75 23.99
C ALA A 8 -9.83 11.01 22.90
N LEU A 9 -10.42 10.96 21.71
CA LEU A 9 -9.72 10.61 20.50
C LEU A 9 -8.55 11.58 20.30
N GLN A 10 -7.34 11.04 20.10
CA GLN A 10 -6.15 11.82 19.82
C GLN A 10 -5.31 11.15 18.74
N ALA A 11 -4.72 11.95 17.87
CA ALA A 11 -3.76 11.50 16.88
C ALA A 11 -2.60 12.50 16.79
N LYS A 12 -1.38 12.00 16.73
CA LYS A 12 -0.18 12.79 16.49
C LYS A 12 0.77 12.02 15.62
N SER A 13 1.41 12.70 14.68
CA SER A 13 2.49 12.15 13.89
C SER A 13 3.79 12.93 14.05
N ALA A 14 4.90 12.25 13.90
CA ALA A 14 6.24 12.84 13.95
C ALA A 14 7.15 12.16 12.94
N LEU A 15 7.99 12.95 12.29
CA LEU A 15 9.03 12.49 11.38
C LEU A 15 10.34 13.12 11.82
N ALA A 16 11.40 12.31 11.98
CA ALA A 16 12.71 12.78 12.37
C ALA A 16 13.77 12.17 11.47
N VAL A 17 14.65 13.04 10.95
CA VAL A 17 15.80 12.68 10.12
C VAL A 17 17.06 12.81 10.96
N HIS A 18 17.84 11.74 11.10
CA HIS A 18 19.12 11.77 11.79
C HIS A 18 19.95 10.52 11.45
N GLU A 19 21.28 10.63 11.40
CA GLU A 19 22.16 9.51 11.14
C GLU A 19 22.15 8.46 12.27
N ASP A 20 22.08 8.92 13.51
CA ASP A 20 21.98 8.10 14.70
C ASP A 20 20.50 7.77 15.00
N TRP A 21 20.20 6.48 15.06
CA TRP A 21 18.84 5.99 15.28
C TRP A 21 18.24 6.43 16.62
N ARG A 22 19.05 6.54 17.65
CA ARG A 22 18.58 6.92 18.98
C ARG A 22 18.12 8.37 18.98
N GLN A 23 18.91 9.26 18.40
CA GLN A 23 18.54 10.66 18.27
C GLN A 23 17.31 10.84 17.36
N ALA A 24 17.21 10.10 16.26
CA ALA A 24 16.02 10.11 15.42
C ALA A 24 14.75 9.71 16.22
N LEU A 25 14.85 8.64 17.00
CA LEU A 25 13.73 8.18 17.83
C LEU A 25 13.39 9.19 18.93
N ASP A 26 14.37 9.74 19.63
CA ASP A 26 14.15 10.73 20.69
C ASP A 26 13.41 11.98 20.17
N ILE A 27 13.82 12.50 18.99
CA ILE A 27 13.17 13.63 18.34
C ILE A 27 11.72 13.28 17.95
N ALA A 28 11.52 12.09 17.36
CA ALA A 28 10.20 11.65 16.95
C ALA A 28 9.26 11.45 18.16
N LEU A 29 9.72 10.82 19.23
CA LEU A 29 8.94 10.63 20.47
C LEU A 29 8.62 11.96 21.15
N ALA A 30 9.55 12.92 21.15
CA ALA A 30 9.30 14.26 21.66
C ALA A 30 8.16 14.96 20.89
N GLY A 31 8.05 14.73 19.56
CA GLY A 31 6.94 15.22 18.74
C GLY A 31 5.57 14.62 19.12
N LEU A 32 5.54 13.49 19.81
CA LEU A 32 4.34 12.83 20.30
C LEU A 32 4.01 13.18 21.77
N ALA A 33 4.73 14.09 22.39
CA ALA A 33 4.55 14.41 23.82
C ALA A 33 3.09 14.69 24.17
N GLY A 34 2.62 14.15 25.30
CA GLY A 34 1.26 14.35 25.82
C GLY A 34 0.19 13.42 25.23
N ILE A 35 0.55 12.45 24.34
CA ILE A 35 -0.35 11.38 23.94
C ILE A 35 0.07 10.05 24.57
N LYS A 36 -0.90 9.26 25.01
CA LYS A 36 -0.70 7.87 25.44
C LYS A 36 -1.42 6.97 24.45
N PRO A 37 -0.72 6.39 23.48
CA PRO A 37 -1.37 5.71 22.37
C PRO A 37 -1.89 4.33 22.74
N ASP A 38 -3.03 3.97 22.16
CA ASP A 38 -3.49 2.58 22.06
C ASP A 38 -2.75 1.86 20.93
N LEU A 39 -2.43 2.61 19.85
CA LEU A 39 -1.74 2.13 18.66
C LEU A 39 -0.64 3.09 18.24
N LEU A 40 0.54 2.55 17.96
CA LEU A 40 1.69 3.26 17.39
C LEU A 40 2.09 2.61 16.07
N PHE A 41 2.01 3.34 14.96
CA PHE A 41 2.70 2.98 13.73
C PHE A 41 4.14 3.47 13.79
N VAL A 42 5.07 2.61 13.39
CA VAL A 42 6.49 2.92 13.32
C VAL A 42 7.03 2.52 11.95
N PHE A 43 7.53 3.50 11.20
CA PHE A 43 8.33 3.25 10.02
C PHE A 43 9.74 3.76 10.28
N ALA A 44 10.74 2.93 9.99
CA ALA A 44 12.13 3.25 10.24
C ALA A 44 12.98 2.92 9.01
N SER A 45 13.96 3.76 8.72
CA SER A 45 14.84 3.53 7.59
C SER A 45 15.56 2.18 7.70
N ALA A 46 15.52 1.40 6.61
CA ALA A 46 16.22 0.12 6.52
C ALA A 46 17.74 0.27 6.72
N SER A 47 18.27 1.48 6.58
CA SER A 47 19.67 1.82 6.84
C SER A 47 20.07 1.69 8.32
N TYR A 48 19.12 1.61 9.25
CA TYR A 48 19.34 1.28 10.65
C TYR A 48 19.37 -0.23 10.93
N ALA A 49 19.49 -1.08 9.93
CA ALA A 49 19.28 -2.55 10.00
C ALA A 49 19.81 -3.24 11.26
N GLN A 50 21.03 -2.91 11.69
CA GLN A 50 21.67 -3.51 12.89
C GLN A 50 21.03 -3.01 14.19
N ASP A 51 20.50 -1.82 14.19
CA ASP A 51 19.96 -1.12 15.35
C ASP A 51 18.43 -1.26 15.49
N LEU A 52 17.74 -1.74 14.43
CA LEU A 52 16.28 -1.87 14.44
C LEU A 52 15.72 -2.61 15.66
N PRO A 53 16.33 -3.72 16.14
CA PRO A 53 15.81 -4.37 17.36
C PRO A 53 15.85 -3.46 18.59
N ALA A 54 16.91 -2.65 18.74
CA ALA A 54 17.04 -1.71 19.84
C ALA A 54 16.06 -0.51 19.67
N LEU A 55 15.96 0.02 18.44
CA LEU A 55 15.06 1.12 18.10
C LEU A 55 13.60 0.73 18.38
N ILE A 56 13.14 -0.41 17.88
CA ILE A 56 11.73 -0.85 18.01
C ILE A 56 11.39 -1.16 19.46
N LYS A 57 12.32 -1.81 20.20
CA LYS A 57 12.14 -2.05 21.63
C LYS A 57 12.02 -0.73 22.41
N ALA A 58 12.86 0.24 22.12
CA ALA A 58 12.81 1.56 22.74
C ALA A 58 11.51 2.30 22.37
N ALA A 59 11.12 2.31 21.08
CA ALA A 59 9.88 2.91 20.62
C ALA A 59 8.65 2.34 21.34
N TYR A 60 8.58 1.01 21.48
CA TYR A 60 7.48 0.34 22.20
C TYR A 60 7.42 0.72 23.67
N GLN A 61 8.58 0.64 24.36
CA GLN A 61 8.65 0.88 25.80
C GLN A 61 8.42 2.35 26.17
N GLU A 62 9.05 3.27 25.46
CA GLU A 62 9.05 4.69 25.79
C GLU A 62 7.77 5.41 25.36
N SER A 63 7.11 4.96 24.28
CA SER A 63 5.81 5.49 23.89
C SER A 63 4.69 5.07 24.85
N GLY A 64 4.86 3.94 25.54
CA GLY A 64 3.83 3.35 26.41
C GLY A 64 2.59 2.90 25.65
N THR A 65 2.71 2.60 24.36
CA THR A 65 1.62 2.11 23.50
C THR A 65 1.17 0.70 23.91
N SER A 66 -0.10 0.38 23.67
CA SER A 66 -0.60 -0.98 23.83
C SER A 66 -0.17 -1.89 22.68
N PHE A 67 -0.15 -1.33 21.46
CA PHE A 67 0.25 -2.05 20.25
C PHE A 67 1.15 -1.18 19.38
N LEU A 68 2.23 -1.78 18.89
CA LEU A 68 3.12 -1.19 17.89
C LEU A 68 3.13 -2.08 16.65
N VAL A 69 2.96 -1.48 15.47
CA VAL A 69 3.07 -2.15 14.18
C VAL A 69 3.80 -1.26 13.17
N GLY A 70 4.45 -1.88 12.21
CA GLY A 70 5.11 -1.16 11.12
C GLY A 70 6.15 -1.99 10.39
N CYS A 71 7.01 -1.32 9.65
CA CYS A 71 8.06 -1.98 8.89
C CYS A 71 9.23 -1.03 8.53
N SER A 72 10.26 -1.61 7.93
CA SER A 72 11.34 -0.84 7.35
C SER A 72 10.94 -0.20 6.01
N GLY A 73 11.45 1.00 5.75
CA GLY A 73 11.34 1.73 4.49
C GLY A 73 12.70 2.19 3.98
N LEU A 74 12.88 2.31 2.66
CA LEU A 74 14.01 3.05 2.08
C LEU A 74 13.76 4.54 2.18
N SER A 75 12.52 4.95 1.94
CA SER A 75 12.03 6.32 2.08
C SER A 75 10.79 6.33 2.97
N LEU A 76 10.60 7.38 3.74
CA LEU A 76 9.56 7.48 4.75
C LEU A 76 8.67 8.70 4.56
N ILE A 77 7.43 8.60 5.03
CA ILE A 77 6.43 9.65 4.95
C ILE A 77 5.98 10.00 6.36
N GLY A 78 5.88 11.30 6.66
CA GLY A 78 5.36 11.75 7.94
C GLY A 78 4.93 13.20 7.92
N ARG A 79 3.80 13.50 8.54
CA ARG A 79 3.16 14.80 8.46
C ARG A 79 2.87 15.18 7.00
N SER A 80 3.39 16.29 6.50
CA SER A 80 3.29 16.70 5.10
C SER A 80 4.63 16.58 4.34
N GLN A 81 5.48 15.65 4.76
CA GLN A 81 6.84 15.47 4.22
C GLN A 81 7.10 14.04 3.77
N GLU A 82 7.93 13.92 2.76
CA GLU A 82 8.49 12.68 2.23
C GLU A 82 10.02 12.78 2.33
N VAL A 83 10.62 11.83 3.06
CA VAL A 83 12.07 11.75 3.24
C VAL A 83 12.59 10.64 2.36
N GLU A 84 13.30 11.01 1.30
CA GLU A 84 13.90 10.10 0.35
C GLU A 84 15.42 10.05 0.56
N ASP A 85 16.00 8.83 0.53
CA ASP A 85 17.45 8.57 0.63
C ASP A 85 18.15 9.06 1.91
N GLU A 86 17.39 9.36 2.96
CA GLU A 86 17.95 9.75 4.26
C GLU A 86 17.51 8.78 5.37
N LYS A 87 18.29 8.71 6.46
CA LYS A 87 17.92 7.93 7.64
C LYS A 87 16.89 8.67 8.48
N ALA A 88 15.74 8.05 8.67
CA ALA A 88 14.62 8.65 9.38
C ALA A 88 13.82 7.65 10.21
N VAL A 89 13.00 8.17 11.11
CA VAL A 89 11.94 7.48 11.83
C VAL A 89 10.65 8.27 11.68
N SER A 90 9.58 7.61 11.25
CA SER A 90 8.24 8.17 11.15
C SER A 90 7.29 7.45 12.10
N LEU A 91 6.58 8.20 12.92
CA LEU A 91 5.67 7.71 13.95
C LEU A 91 4.27 8.29 13.76
N LEU A 92 3.24 7.46 14.00
CA LEU A 92 1.86 7.91 14.18
C LEU A 92 1.29 7.25 15.45
N ALA A 93 0.96 8.08 16.43
CA ALA A 93 0.38 7.68 17.69
C ALA A 93 -1.11 7.99 17.72
N LEU A 94 -1.92 6.98 18.05
CA LEU A 94 -3.37 7.05 18.08
C LEU A 94 -3.91 6.62 19.45
N THR A 95 -4.70 7.50 20.10
CA THR A 95 -5.55 7.14 21.24
C THR A 95 -6.97 6.98 20.73
N LEU A 96 -7.52 5.77 20.83
CA LEU A 96 -8.74 5.33 20.17
C LEU A 96 -9.75 4.74 21.17
N PRO A 97 -10.52 5.56 21.90
CA PRO A 97 -11.48 5.05 22.87
C PRO A 97 -12.54 4.14 22.23
N GLY A 98 -12.63 2.88 22.69
CA GLY A 98 -13.56 1.90 22.14
C GLY A 98 -13.07 1.21 20.86
N VAL A 99 -11.77 1.29 20.57
CA VAL A 99 -11.15 0.49 19.49
C VAL A 99 -11.00 -0.97 19.91
N GLU A 100 -11.13 -1.84 18.95
CA GLU A 100 -10.75 -3.24 19.03
C GLU A 100 -9.60 -3.49 18.07
N LEU A 101 -8.45 -3.92 18.58
CA LEU A 101 -7.23 -4.16 17.80
C LEU A 101 -6.81 -5.62 17.91
N TYR A 102 -6.58 -6.25 16.76
CA TYR A 102 -6.21 -7.67 16.69
C TYR A 102 -4.92 -7.79 15.85
N PRO A 103 -3.75 -7.73 16.51
CA PRO A 103 -2.48 -7.94 15.82
C PRO A 103 -2.31 -9.42 15.47
N THR A 104 -1.80 -9.70 14.29
CA THR A 104 -1.50 -11.04 13.83
C THR A 104 -0.16 -11.11 13.12
N ARG A 105 0.44 -12.28 13.10
CA ARG A 105 1.61 -12.61 12.29
C ARG A 105 1.29 -13.81 11.41
N LEU A 106 1.65 -13.74 10.14
CA LEU A 106 1.46 -14.77 9.14
C LEU A 106 2.79 -15.08 8.46
N THR A 107 3.09 -16.36 8.30
CA THR A 107 4.24 -16.83 7.54
C THR A 107 3.78 -17.49 6.23
N GLN A 108 4.68 -17.67 5.26
CA GLN A 108 4.36 -18.40 4.05
C GLN A 108 3.86 -19.84 4.33
N ARG A 109 4.42 -20.46 5.37
CA ARG A 109 3.99 -21.80 5.81
C ARG A 109 2.52 -21.79 6.27
N ASP A 110 2.12 -20.75 7.01
CA ASP A 110 0.74 -20.62 7.46
C ASP A 110 -0.22 -20.51 6.26
N LEU A 111 0.13 -19.66 5.27
CA LEU A 111 -0.68 -19.48 4.06
C LEU A 111 -0.86 -20.78 3.27
N VAL A 112 0.22 -21.52 3.06
CA VAL A 112 0.17 -22.81 2.36
C VAL A 112 -0.69 -23.82 3.10
N THR A 113 -0.58 -23.88 4.44
CA THR A 113 -1.41 -24.76 5.27
C THR A 113 -2.89 -24.36 5.18
N MET A 114 -3.20 -23.08 5.27
CA MET A 114 -4.58 -22.59 5.14
C MET A 114 -5.19 -22.87 3.77
N GLN A 115 -4.40 -22.73 2.70
CA GLN A 115 -4.84 -23.07 1.35
C GLN A 115 -5.18 -24.56 1.19
N GLN A 116 -4.39 -25.44 1.83
CA GLN A 116 -4.61 -26.89 1.78
C GLN A 116 -5.82 -27.33 2.61
N ASP A 117 -6.01 -26.75 3.77
CA ASP A 117 -7.10 -27.10 4.71
C ASP A 117 -8.47 -26.63 4.21
N GLY A 118 -8.51 -25.56 3.39
CA GLY A 118 -9.74 -24.98 2.85
C GLY A 118 -10.66 -24.35 3.92
N GLY A 119 -11.56 -23.47 3.50
CA GLY A 119 -12.52 -22.82 4.40
C GLY A 119 -11.96 -21.62 5.18
N PRO A 120 -12.67 -21.10 6.20
CA PRO A 120 -12.34 -19.85 6.90
C PRO A 120 -11.20 -20.01 7.94
N VAL A 121 -10.13 -20.75 7.57
CA VAL A 121 -9.00 -21.05 8.47
C VAL A 121 -8.27 -19.79 8.91
N LEU A 122 -8.25 -18.75 8.06
CA LEU A 122 -7.62 -17.47 8.40
C LEU A 122 -8.30 -16.82 9.61
N ALA A 123 -9.63 -16.87 9.75
CA ALA A 123 -10.33 -16.35 10.93
C ALA A 123 -9.93 -17.07 12.22
N THR A 124 -9.74 -18.39 12.15
CA THR A 124 -9.27 -19.18 13.29
C THR A 124 -7.83 -18.84 13.66
N HIS A 125 -6.95 -18.67 12.66
CA HIS A 125 -5.54 -18.33 12.90
C HIS A 125 -5.37 -16.92 13.46
N THR A 126 -6.11 -15.95 12.93
CA THR A 126 -6.03 -14.55 13.39
C THR A 126 -6.81 -14.31 14.70
N GLY A 127 -7.73 -15.21 15.04
CA GLY A 127 -8.66 -15.02 16.16
C GLY A 127 -9.71 -13.94 15.90
N VAL A 128 -9.90 -13.52 14.64
CA VAL A 128 -10.84 -12.46 14.24
C VAL A 128 -11.97 -13.07 13.43
N ALA A 129 -13.17 -13.12 14.00
CA ALA A 129 -14.33 -13.61 13.26
C ALA A 129 -14.78 -12.58 12.18
N PRO A 130 -15.38 -13.06 11.05
CA PRO A 130 -16.02 -12.15 10.11
C PRO A 130 -17.01 -11.21 10.81
N GLY A 131 -16.89 -9.91 10.56
CA GLY A 131 -17.71 -8.85 11.17
C GLY A 131 -17.14 -8.24 12.46
N GLN A 132 -16.07 -8.78 13.05
CA GLN A 132 -15.39 -8.15 14.18
C GLN A 132 -14.46 -7.02 13.74
N ALA A 133 -13.80 -7.16 12.60
CA ALA A 133 -12.97 -6.11 12.03
C ALA A 133 -13.76 -5.23 11.06
N ASN A 134 -13.38 -3.96 10.97
CA ASN A 134 -13.88 -3.00 10.00
C ASN A 134 -12.86 -2.76 8.87
N SER A 135 -11.58 -3.03 9.13
CA SER A 135 -10.48 -2.91 8.15
C SER A 135 -9.24 -3.65 8.63
N TRP A 136 -8.32 -3.92 7.72
CA TRP A 136 -7.00 -4.49 8.01
C TRP A 136 -5.89 -3.57 7.50
N VAL A 137 -4.79 -3.54 8.24
CA VAL A 137 -3.51 -2.99 7.76
C VAL A 137 -2.49 -4.13 7.75
N ILE A 138 -1.76 -4.30 6.63
CA ILE A 138 -0.81 -5.40 6.46
C ILE A 138 0.53 -4.87 5.96
N PHE A 139 1.61 -5.34 6.59
CA PHE A 139 2.99 -5.15 6.16
C PHE A 139 3.58 -6.49 5.82
N GLY A 140 4.09 -6.68 4.60
CA GLY A 140 4.64 -7.95 4.14
C GLY A 140 6.12 -7.86 3.74
N ASP A 141 6.85 -8.95 3.91
CA ASP A 141 8.17 -9.10 3.33
C ASP A 141 8.06 -9.60 1.88
N PRO A 142 8.53 -8.84 0.88
CA PRO A 142 8.37 -9.21 -0.53
C PRO A 142 9.19 -10.44 -0.97
N PHE A 143 10.10 -10.91 -0.14
CA PHE A 143 11.03 -11.98 -0.50
C PHE A 143 10.62 -13.35 0.01
N SER A 144 9.76 -13.42 1.01
CA SER A 144 9.37 -14.64 1.70
C SER A 144 7.86 -14.92 1.69
N LEU A 145 7.05 -14.02 1.12
CA LEU A 145 5.59 -14.10 1.20
C LEU A 145 4.95 -14.06 -0.19
N ASP A 146 4.05 -14.99 -0.45
CA ASP A 146 3.11 -14.92 -1.57
C ASP A 146 1.92 -14.02 -1.17
N VAL A 147 2.02 -12.75 -1.57
CA VAL A 147 1.04 -11.73 -1.21
C VAL A 147 -0.27 -11.92 -1.96
N GLU A 148 -0.25 -12.49 -3.16
CA GLU A 148 -1.48 -12.75 -3.91
C GLU A 148 -2.29 -13.86 -3.22
N LEU A 149 -1.63 -14.94 -2.76
CA LEU A 149 -2.27 -15.96 -1.93
C LEU A 149 -2.80 -15.38 -0.60
N LEU A 150 -2.02 -14.52 0.06
CA LEU A 150 -2.47 -13.83 1.27
C LEU A 150 -3.78 -13.06 1.02
N LEU A 151 -3.82 -12.22 -0.01
CA LEU A 151 -4.99 -11.41 -0.33
C LEU A 151 -6.19 -12.24 -0.80
N GLN A 152 -5.95 -13.37 -1.47
CA GLN A 152 -6.99 -14.34 -1.80
C GLN A 152 -7.64 -14.89 -0.52
N LEU A 153 -6.85 -15.37 0.44
CA LEU A 153 -7.36 -15.91 1.72
C LEU A 153 -8.13 -14.84 2.52
N PHE A 154 -7.66 -13.58 2.50
CA PHE A 154 -8.39 -12.46 3.09
C PHE A 154 -9.72 -12.22 2.38
N GLY A 155 -9.76 -12.23 1.05
CA GLY A 155 -10.97 -12.05 0.26
C GLY A 155 -12.02 -13.15 0.48
N GLU A 156 -11.58 -14.38 0.66
CA GLU A 156 -12.44 -15.53 0.97
C GLU A 156 -13.00 -15.47 2.40
N THR A 157 -12.17 -15.06 3.37
CA THR A 157 -12.55 -15.03 4.79
C THR A 157 -13.32 -13.76 5.18
N TYR A 158 -12.91 -12.61 4.64
CA TYR A 158 -13.45 -11.28 4.96
C TYR A 158 -13.89 -10.56 3.65
N PRO A 159 -14.94 -11.02 2.99
CA PRO A 159 -15.36 -10.45 1.71
C PRO A 159 -15.72 -8.96 1.87
N ARG A 160 -15.22 -8.14 0.94
CA ARG A 160 -15.39 -6.68 0.89
C ARG A 160 -14.76 -5.87 2.04
N LEU A 161 -14.09 -6.52 2.98
CA LEU A 161 -13.38 -5.80 4.03
C LEU A 161 -12.13 -5.15 3.45
N PRO A 162 -11.91 -3.84 3.63
CA PRO A 162 -10.72 -3.19 3.08
C PRO A 162 -9.45 -3.70 3.79
N VAL A 163 -8.49 -4.10 2.99
CA VAL A 163 -7.12 -4.39 3.40
C VAL A 163 -6.22 -3.34 2.78
N LEU A 164 -5.49 -2.60 3.62
CA LEU A 164 -4.54 -1.57 3.22
C LEU A 164 -3.14 -1.97 3.69
N GLY A 165 -2.13 -1.46 3.05
CA GLY A 165 -0.77 -1.75 3.47
C GLY A 165 0.25 -1.69 2.35
N GLY A 166 1.38 -2.34 2.60
CA GLY A 166 2.45 -2.39 1.61
C GLY A 166 3.55 -3.36 1.95
N LEU A 167 4.34 -3.67 0.96
CA LEU A 167 5.52 -4.51 1.11
C LEU A 167 6.70 -3.67 1.57
N ALA A 168 7.30 -4.08 2.66
CA ALA A 168 8.45 -3.42 3.27
C ALA A 168 9.60 -3.26 2.27
N THR A 169 10.38 -2.20 2.45
CA THR A 169 11.55 -1.95 1.62
C THR A 169 12.83 -1.99 2.43
N GLY A 170 13.92 -2.34 1.75
CA GLY A 170 15.21 -2.56 2.39
C GLY A 170 16.30 -2.93 1.39
N SER A 171 17.30 -3.65 1.83
CA SER A 171 18.44 -4.05 0.99
C SER A 171 18.01 -5.08 -0.07
N SER A 172 17.89 -4.64 -1.32
CA SER A 172 17.62 -5.52 -2.46
C SER A 172 18.72 -6.56 -2.67
N ASN A 173 19.99 -6.17 -2.48
CA ASN A 173 21.12 -7.07 -2.64
C ASN A 173 21.13 -8.17 -1.57
N ALA A 174 20.78 -7.84 -0.33
CA ALA A 174 20.68 -8.81 0.76
C ALA A 174 19.30 -9.50 0.81
N ARG A 175 18.34 -9.10 -0.03
CA ARG A 175 16.94 -9.56 0.00
C ARG A 175 16.38 -9.52 1.42
N ARG A 176 16.52 -8.39 2.10
CA ARG A 176 16.15 -8.26 3.51
C ARG A 176 15.34 -7.00 3.76
N THR A 177 14.19 -7.20 4.38
CA THR A 177 13.33 -6.17 4.96
C THR A 177 13.03 -6.52 6.41
N TYR A 178 12.36 -5.63 7.12
CA TYR A 178 12.06 -5.82 8.53
C TYR A 178 10.61 -5.43 8.82
N LEU A 179 9.92 -6.26 9.60
CA LEU A 179 8.55 -6.06 10.04
C LEU A 179 8.53 -5.90 11.55
N PHE A 180 7.70 -5.02 12.06
CA PHE A 180 7.67 -4.66 13.48
C PHE A 180 6.33 -5.00 14.12
N GLN A 181 6.36 -5.72 15.24
CA GLN A 181 5.19 -5.96 16.06
C GLN A 181 5.57 -5.89 17.54
N ASN A 182 5.04 -4.91 18.26
CA ASN A 182 5.41 -4.58 19.62
C ASN A 182 6.92 -4.35 19.77
N ASP A 183 7.62 -5.12 20.59
CA ASP A 183 9.06 -5.03 20.79
C ASP A 183 9.87 -6.02 19.91
N GLN A 184 9.19 -6.69 18.95
CA GLN A 184 9.80 -7.71 18.11
C GLN A 184 10.05 -7.20 16.69
N VAL A 185 11.13 -7.67 16.08
CA VAL A 185 11.52 -7.42 14.69
C VAL A 185 11.62 -8.75 13.96
N TYR A 186 10.91 -8.86 12.84
CA TYR A 186 10.91 -10.03 11.97
C TYR A 186 11.47 -9.67 10.60
N ASN A 187 11.93 -10.65 9.85
CA ASN A 187 12.47 -10.49 8.50
C ASN A 187 11.84 -11.45 7.50
N ASP A 188 10.64 -11.94 7.79
CA ASP A 188 9.87 -12.85 6.95
C ASP A 188 8.38 -12.69 7.18
N GLY A 189 7.57 -13.17 6.23
CA GLY A 189 6.13 -13.25 6.37
C GLY A 189 5.41 -11.90 6.31
N ALA A 190 4.35 -11.75 7.11
CA ALA A 190 3.56 -10.53 7.23
C ALA A 190 3.16 -10.24 8.67
N ILE A 191 3.04 -8.95 8.99
CA ILE A 191 2.35 -8.44 10.17
C ILE A 191 1.03 -7.85 9.73
N GLY A 192 -0.06 -8.26 10.36
CA GLY A 192 -1.39 -7.73 10.14
C GLY A 192 -1.96 -7.11 11.41
N LEU A 193 -2.78 -6.09 11.24
CA LEU A 193 -3.56 -5.48 12.31
C LEU A 193 -5.00 -5.31 11.84
N ALA A 194 -5.95 -6.02 12.48
CA ALA A 194 -7.34 -5.72 12.29
C ALA A 194 -7.75 -4.54 13.19
N VAL A 195 -8.52 -3.63 12.63
CA VAL A 195 -9.12 -2.49 13.31
C VAL A 195 -10.63 -2.70 13.36
N GLY A 196 -11.18 -2.73 14.55
CA GLY A 196 -12.60 -2.94 14.81
C GLY A 196 -13.16 -1.93 15.81
N GLY A 197 -14.33 -2.25 16.37
CA GLY A 197 -15.04 -1.37 17.31
C GLY A 197 -15.54 -0.10 16.62
N ALA A 198 -15.27 1.04 17.22
CA ALA A 198 -15.78 2.35 16.77
C ALA A 198 -15.01 2.98 15.61
N TYR A 199 -14.01 2.32 15.03
CA TYR A 199 -13.11 2.90 14.02
C TYR A 199 -12.97 2.02 12.79
N GLU A 200 -12.65 2.66 11.67
CA GLU A 200 -12.33 2.01 10.39
C GLU A 200 -11.34 2.84 9.59
N LEU A 201 -10.76 2.23 8.55
CA LEU A 201 -9.96 2.93 7.54
C LEU A 201 -10.76 3.06 6.25
N GLN A 202 -10.87 4.28 5.76
CA GLN A 202 -11.41 4.59 4.44
C GLN A 202 -10.27 4.63 3.43
N ALA A 203 -10.37 3.83 2.38
CA ALA A 203 -9.30 3.69 1.38
C ALA A 203 -9.42 4.74 0.28
N VAL A 204 -8.25 5.23 -0.18
CA VAL A 204 -8.06 5.93 -1.44
C VAL A 204 -6.88 5.26 -2.14
N VAL A 205 -7.09 4.75 -3.37
CA VAL A 205 -6.08 4.03 -4.14
C VAL A 205 -5.88 4.73 -5.47
N SER A 206 -4.79 5.50 -5.60
CA SER A 206 -4.46 6.28 -6.79
C SER A 206 -3.39 5.57 -7.60
N GLN A 207 -3.70 5.19 -8.83
CA GLN A 207 -2.78 4.42 -9.70
C GLN A 207 -1.91 5.31 -10.59
N GLY A 208 -2.35 6.53 -10.87
CA GLY A 208 -1.56 7.54 -11.55
C GLY A 208 -1.05 7.17 -12.94
N CYS A 209 -1.87 6.49 -13.72
CA CYS A 209 -1.54 6.05 -15.06
C CYS A 209 -2.50 6.63 -16.10
N MET A 210 -1.98 6.91 -17.28
CA MET A 210 -2.74 7.42 -18.43
C MET A 210 -2.92 6.29 -19.46
N PRO A 211 -4.17 5.98 -19.88
CA PRO A 211 -4.42 5.00 -20.93
C PRO A 211 -3.85 5.45 -22.27
N ILE A 212 -3.30 4.51 -23.05
CA ILE A 212 -2.86 4.71 -24.41
C ILE A 212 -3.50 3.70 -25.36
N GLY A 213 -4.00 4.18 -26.48
CA GLY A 213 -4.75 3.36 -27.43
C GLY A 213 -6.17 3.09 -26.96
N GLN A 214 -6.63 1.89 -27.14
CA GLN A 214 -7.98 1.42 -26.79
C GLN A 214 -7.92 0.16 -25.91
N ASP A 215 -9.08 -0.27 -25.43
CA ASP A 215 -9.23 -1.51 -24.69
C ASP A 215 -9.22 -2.70 -25.64
N TRP A 216 -8.62 -3.78 -25.21
CA TRP A 216 -8.47 -4.99 -25.97
C TRP A 216 -8.84 -6.22 -25.13
N MET A 217 -9.17 -7.34 -25.76
CA MET A 217 -9.42 -8.60 -25.08
C MET A 217 -8.24 -9.56 -25.27
N VAL A 218 -7.76 -10.15 -24.19
CA VAL A 218 -6.77 -11.24 -24.21
C VAL A 218 -7.44 -12.48 -24.81
N THR A 219 -6.88 -13.01 -25.90
CA THR A 219 -7.42 -14.21 -26.58
C THR A 219 -6.57 -15.44 -26.40
N SER A 220 -5.30 -15.29 -26.00
CA SER A 220 -4.43 -16.41 -25.60
C SER A 220 -3.38 -15.93 -24.60
N ALA A 221 -3.28 -16.61 -23.45
CA ALA A 221 -2.29 -16.36 -22.42
C ALA A 221 -1.93 -17.66 -21.69
N GLU A 222 -0.68 -17.74 -21.21
CA GLU A 222 -0.18 -18.81 -20.36
C GLU A 222 0.76 -18.25 -19.29
N GLY A 223 0.41 -18.46 -18.01
CA GLY A 223 1.14 -17.85 -16.90
C GLY A 223 1.21 -16.32 -17.03
N GLN A 224 2.42 -15.80 -17.08
CA GLN A 224 2.68 -14.35 -17.22
C GLN A 224 2.81 -13.89 -18.69
N VAL A 225 2.57 -14.77 -19.65
CA VAL A 225 2.77 -14.49 -21.07
C VAL A 225 1.44 -14.31 -21.79
N VAL A 226 1.26 -13.19 -22.47
CA VAL A 226 0.13 -12.94 -23.39
C VAL A 226 0.61 -13.18 -24.82
N HIS A 227 0.05 -14.20 -25.46
CA HIS A 227 0.38 -14.55 -26.84
C HIS A 227 -0.42 -13.74 -27.84
N THR A 228 -1.76 -13.68 -27.65
CA THR A 228 -2.61 -12.93 -28.58
C THR A 228 -3.61 -12.04 -27.86
N ILE A 229 -3.86 -10.90 -28.49
CA ILE A 229 -4.84 -9.89 -28.09
C ILE A 229 -5.77 -9.69 -29.30
N SER A 230 -7.09 -9.86 -29.09
CA SER A 230 -8.11 -9.79 -30.16
C SER A 230 -7.76 -10.63 -31.39
N GLY A 231 -7.21 -11.83 -31.17
CA GLY A 231 -6.83 -12.80 -32.22
C GLY A 231 -5.53 -12.46 -32.98
N ARG A 232 -4.79 -11.43 -32.55
CA ARG A 232 -3.54 -10.97 -33.20
C ARG A 232 -2.37 -11.10 -32.22
N PRO A 233 -1.10 -11.25 -32.69
CA PRO A 233 0.05 -11.25 -31.82
C PRO A 233 0.09 -10.04 -30.92
N ALA A 234 0.30 -10.25 -29.61
CA ALA A 234 0.22 -9.18 -28.60
C ALA A 234 1.23 -8.05 -28.85
N LEU A 235 2.45 -8.42 -29.30
CA LEU A 235 3.50 -7.48 -29.67
C LEU A 235 3.12 -6.61 -30.89
N GLN A 236 2.34 -7.16 -31.82
CA GLN A 236 1.86 -6.40 -32.96
C GLN A 236 0.89 -5.29 -32.51
N ILE A 237 -0.08 -5.62 -31.65
CA ILE A 237 -1.04 -4.66 -31.08
C ILE A 237 -0.28 -3.58 -30.27
N LEU A 238 0.66 -3.98 -29.40
CA LEU A 238 1.52 -3.04 -28.68
C LEU A 238 2.27 -2.10 -29.63
N SER A 239 2.90 -2.65 -30.67
CA SER A 239 3.70 -1.85 -31.64
C SER A 239 2.84 -0.85 -32.41
N GLU A 240 1.63 -1.23 -32.80
CA GLU A 240 0.65 -0.34 -33.45
C GLU A 240 0.19 0.78 -32.50
N THR A 241 -0.13 0.44 -31.27
CA THR A 241 -0.50 1.41 -30.24
C THR A 241 0.62 2.44 -30.05
N LEU A 242 1.87 1.98 -29.90
CA LEU A 242 3.02 2.88 -29.70
C LEU A 242 3.32 3.78 -30.92
N ARG A 243 3.12 3.28 -32.15
CA ARG A 243 3.29 4.11 -33.37
C ARG A 243 2.23 5.22 -33.48
N GLY A 244 1.06 5.02 -32.91
CA GLY A 244 -0.01 6.02 -32.87
C GLY A 244 0.22 7.17 -31.88
N LEU A 245 1.24 7.08 -31.03
CA LEU A 245 1.53 8.08 -30.02
C LEU A 245 2.24 9.31 -30.58
N THR A 246 2.02 10.47 -29.98
CA THR A 246 2.79 11.68 -30.27
C THR A 246 4.27 11.50 -29.91
N PRO A 247 5.20 12.26 -30.53
CA PRO A 247 6.63 12.17 -30.18
C PRO A 247 6.91 12.39 -28.69
N GLN A 248 6.16 13.25 -28.03
CA GLN A 248 6.28 13.50 -26.59
C GLN A 248 5.87 12.25 -25.77
N MET A 249 4.76 11.62 -26.11
CA MET A 249 4.32 10.39 -25.46
C MET A 249 5.29 9.23 -25.71
N GLN A 250 5.86 9.12 -26.93
CA GLN A 250 6.87 8.09 -27.24
C GLN A 250 8.13 8.20 -26.38
N MET A 251 8.52 9.42 -25.98
CA MET A 251 9.63 9.60 -25.01
C MET A 251 9.28 9.06 -23.62
N LYS A 252 8.05 9.24 -23.17
CA LYS A 252 7.58 8.72 -21.88
C LYS A 252 7.50 7.18 -21.84
N VAL A 253 7.30 6.52 -23.00
CA VAL A 253 7.21 5.05 -23.11
C VAL A 253 8.42 4.32 -22.54
N ARG A 254 9.62 4.88 -22.73
CA ARG A 254 10.88 4.21 -22.36
C ARG A 254 10.97 3.81 -20.90
N ASN A 255 10.37 4.60 -20.02
CA ASN A 255 10.46 4.42 -18.56
C ASN A 255 9.10 4.23 -17.89
N GLY A 256 8.00 4.26 -18.64
CA GLY A 256 6.68 4.33 -18.06
C GLY A 256 5.61 3.43 -18.69
N LEU A 257 5.98 2.52 -19.60
CA LEU A 257 5.01 1.62 -20.23
C LEU A 257 4.53 0.53 -19.27
N LEU A 258 3.24 0.48 -19.09
CA LEU A 258 2.54 -0.47 -18.21
C LEU A 258 1.42 -1.17 -18.97
N VAL A 259 0.93 -2.22 -18.36
CA VAL A 259 -0.22 -3.01 -18.82
C VAL A 259 -1.29 -2.98 -17.74
N GLY A 260 -2.45 -2.45 -18.05
CA GLY A 260 -3.65 -2.53 -17.22
C GLY A 260 -4.42 -3.82 -17.51
N LEU A 261 -4.69 -4.62 -16.48
CA LEU A 261 -5.56 -5.79 -16.53
C LEU A 261 -6.87 -5.46 -15.82
N ALA A 262 -8.01 -5.55 -16.51
CA ALA A 262 -9.30 -5.21 -15.93
C ALA A 262 -9.61 -6.06 -14.69
N VAL A 263 -10.10 -5.42 -13.63
CA VAL A 263 -10.50 -6.08 -12.37
C VAL A 263 -11.82 -6.83 -12.53
N ASP A 264 -12.72 -6.28 -13.34
CA ASP A 264 -14.05 -6.83 -13.61
C ASP A 264 -14.31 -6.78 -15.12
N GLU A 265 -14.33 -7.95 -15.76
CA GLU A 265 -14.53 -8.10 -17.21
C GLU A 265 -15.98 -7.85 -17.66
N TYR A 266 -16.94 -7.79 -16.73
CA TYR A 266 -18.37 -7.65 -17.05
C TYR A 266 -18.84 -6.18 -17.19
N ARG A 267 -17.90 -5.22 -17.13
CA ARG A 267 -18.23 -3.81 -17.32
C ARG A 267 -18.38 -3.46 -18.80
N ASP A 268 -19.37 -2.64 -19.11
CA ASP A 268 -19.61 -2.11 -20.47
C ASP A 268 -18.60 -1.04 -20.89
N SER A 269 -17.95 -0.38 -19.91
CA SER A 269 -16.93 0.65 -20.14
C SER A 269 -15.94 0.68 -18.99
N PHE A 270 -14.71 1.05 -19.31
CA PHE A 270 -13.60 1.10 -18.34
C PHE A 270 -13.11 2.54 -18.17
N GLY A 271 -12.79 2.89 -16.91
CA GLY A 271 -12.24 4.17 -16.52
C GLY A 271 -11.01 4.03 -15.63
N ARG A 272 -10.54 5.14 -15.07
CA ARG A 272 -9.49 5.15 -14.05
C ARG A 272 -9.93 4.27 -12.86
N GLY A 273 -9.01 3.48 -12.32
CA GLY A 273 -9.28 2.59 -11.18
C GLY A 273 -9.92 1.25 -11.53
N ASP A 274 -10.27 0.98 -12.79
CA ASP A 274 -10.86 -0.32 -13.19
C ASP A 274 -9.80 -1.37 -13.59
N PHE A 275 -8.53 -0.98 -13.62
CA PHE A 275 -7.43 -1.83 -14.04
C PHE A 275 -6.40 -2.02 -12.92
N LEU A 276 -5.80 -3.21 -12.87
CA LEU A 276 -4.59 -3.46 -12.11
C LEU A 276 -3.38 -3.14 -12.99
N MET A 277 -2.54 -2.22 -12.56
CA MET A 277 -1.33 -1.84 -13.28
C MET A 277 -0.25 -2.89 -13.08
N ARG A 278 0.33 -3.35 -14.17
CA ARG A 278 1.38 -4.36 -14.19
C ARG A 278 2.54 -3.92 -15.09
N GLY A 279 3.76 -4.25 -14.68
CA GLY A 279 4.93 -4.00 -15.51
C GLY A 279 4.94 -4.87 -16.76
N LEU A 280 5.46 -4.33 -17.87
CA LEU A 280 5.81 -5.12 -19.04
C LEU A 280 7.15 -5.83 -18.73
N ALA A 281 7.11 -7.17 -18.61
CA ALA A 281 8.27 -7.97 -18.23
C ALA A 281 9.22 -8.28 -19.41
N GLY A 282 8.76 -8.07 -20.64
CA GLY A 282 9.54 -8.28 -21.84
C GLY A 282 8.69 -8.54 -23.08
N VAL A 283 9.35 -8.70 -24.22
CA VAL A 283 8.71 -9.02 -25.49
C VAL A 283 9.49 -10.13 -26.20
N ASP A 284 8.79 -11.03 -26.85
CA ASP A 284 9.38 -12.06 -27.71
C ASP A 284 9.11 -11.73 -29.18
N GLN A 285 10.17 -11.40 -29.90
CA GLN A 285 10.11 -11.04 -31.33
C GLN A 285 9.73 -12.22 -32.23
N GLN A 286 10.01 -13.46 -31.82
CA GLN A 286 9.75 -14.65 -32.65
C GLN A 286 8.29 -15.09 -32.57
N SER A 287 7.75 -15.20 -31.35
CA SER A 287 6.36 -15.58 -31.14
C SER A 287 5.39 -14.40 -31.22
N GLY A 288 5.87 -13.17 -31.09
CA GLY A 288 5.03 -11.99 -30.98
C GLY A 288 4.30 -11.87 -29.66
N ALA A 289 4.77 -12.56 -28.62
CA ALA A 289 4.19 -12.52 -27.28
C ALA A 289 4.78 -11.38 -26.45
N ILE A 290 4.06 -10.99 -25.39
CA ILE A 290 4.51 -10.04 -24.36
C ILE A 290 4.45 -10.70 -22.99
N GLY A 291 5.44 -10.42 -22.13
CA GLY A 291 5.45 -10.79 -20.72
C GLY A 291 4.84 -9.69 -19.86
N VAL A 292 3.99 -10.04 -18.90
CA VAL A 292 3.32 -9.11 -17.98
C VAL A 292 3.59 -9.55 -16.54
N SER A 293 3.93 -8.61 -15.66
CA SER A 293 4.14 -8.90 -14.23
C SER A 293 2.80 -9.15 -13.51
N GLY A 294 2.15 -10.26 -13.83
CA GLY A 294 0.84 -10.65 -13.33
C GLY A 294 0.36 -11.91 -14.01
N LEU A 295 -0.87 -12.33 -13.74
CA LEU A 295 -1.49 -13.54 -14.33
C LEU A 295 -2.66 -13.12 -15.24
N PRO A 296 -2.40 -12.68 -16.48
CA PRO A 296 -3.46 -12.34 -17.44
C PRO A 296 -4.28 -13.58 -17.81
N ARG A 297 -5.59 -13.41 -17.97
CA ARG A 297 -6.51 -14.48 -18.27
C ARG A 297 -7.14 -14.29 -19.66
N VAL A 298 -7.40 -15.41 -20.35
CA VAL A 298 -8.18 -15.37 -21.60
C VAL A 298 -9.58 -14.82 -21.30
N GLY A 299 -10.05 -13.88 -22.14
CA GLY A 299 -11.29 -13.15 -21.94
C GLY A 299 -11.16 -11.87 -21.12
N GLN A 300 -10.05 -11.63 -20.45
CA GLN A 300 -9.80 -10.43 -19.67
C GLN A 300 -9.52 -9.22 -20.57
N THR A 301 -10.07 -8.07 -20.21
CA THR A 301 -9.74 -6.82 -20.89
C THR A 301 -8.35 -6.34 -20.47
N ILE A 302 -7.55 -5.97 -21.47
CA ILE A 302 -6.19 -5.44 -21.34
C ILE A 302 -6.13 -4.05 -21.99
N GLN A 303 -5.42 -3.12 -21.36
CA GLN A 303 -5.17 -1.77 -21.85
C GLN A 303 -3.71 -1.40 -21.63
N PHE A 304 -3.07 -0.80 -22.64
CA PHE A 304 -1.73 -0.24 -22.41
C PHE A 304 -1.85 1.12 -21.72
N GLN A 305 -0.89 1.38 -20.84
CA GLN A 305 -0.91 2.56 -19.99
C GLN A 305 0.49 3.18 -19.94
N LEU A 306 0.53 4.48 -19.76
CA LEU A 306 1.76 5.22 -19.48
C LEU A 306 1.71 5.75 -18.05
N ARG A 307 2.79 5.53 -17.34
CA ARG A 307 3.06 6.21 -16.10
C ARG A 307 3.39 7.67 -16.38
N ASP A 308 2.66 8.58 -15.78
CA ASP A 308 2.75 10.00 -16.05
C ASP A 308 2.55 10.80 -14.77
N ALA A 309 3.44 11.77 -14.51
CA ALA A 309 3.38 12.58 -13.29
C ALA A 309 2.12 13.44 -13.21
N GLU A 310 1.72 14.04 -14.32
CA GLU A 310 0.53 14.89 -14.39
C GLU A 310 -0.74 14.06 -14.18
N ALA A 311 -0.85 12.90 -14.85
CA ALA A 311 -1.96 11.97 -14.64
C ALA A 311 -2.00 11.44 -13.20
N ALA A 312 -0.84 11.24 -12.55
CA ALA A 312 -0.75 10.79 -11.16
C ALA A 312 -1.19 11.87 -10.16
N ASP A 313 -0.85 13.13 -10.42
CA ASP A 313 -1.30 14.28 -9.61
C ASP A 313 -2.82 14.46 -9.74
N GLU A 314 -3.34 14.48 -10.96
CA GLU A 314 -4.77 14.61 -11.23
C GLU A 314 -5.59 13.49 -10.56
N ASP A 315 -5.18 12.22 -10.78
CA ASP A 315 -5.86 11.07 -10.23
C ASP A 315 -5.93 11.10 -8.69
N LEU A 316 -4.80 11.42 -8.03
CA LEU A 316 -4.76 11.54 -6.58
C LEU A 316 -5.67 12.66 -6.08
N ARG A 317 -5.65 13.86 -6.71
CA ARG A 317 -6.50 14.99 -6.32
C ARG A 317 -7.98 14.70 -6.51
N GLU A 318 -8.36 14.10 -7.64
CA GLU A 318 -9.75 13.73 -7.94
C GLU A 318 -10.28 12.71 -6.91
N LEU A 319 -9.51 11.65 -6.64
CA LEU A 319 -9.91 10.61 -5.68
C LEU A 319 -9.99 11.13 -4.24
N LEU A 320 -9.08 12.02 -3.82
CA LEU A 320 -9.14 12.64 -2.51
C LEU A 320 -10.35 13.59 -2.38
N GLN A 321 -10.65 14.36 -3.44
CA GLN A 321 -11.83 15.22 -3.47
C GLN A 321 -13.12 14.39 -3.42
N GLN A 322 -13.19 13.31 -4.20
CA GLN A 322 -14.33 12.39 -4.16
C GLN A 322 -14.48 11.78 -2.77
N LYS A 323 -13.40 11.29 -2.18
CA LYS A 323 -13.43 10.72 -0.83
C LYS A 323 -13.90 11.72 0.22
N ARG A 324 -13.47 12.97 0.13
CA ARG A 324 -13.94 14.04 1.01
C ARG A 324 -15.45 14.28 0.89
N GLN A 325 -16.00 14.21 -0.34
CA GLN A 325 -17.43 14.31 -0.58
C GLN A 325 -18.20 13.10 -0.02
N GLU A 326 -17.67 11.88 -0.23
CA GLU A 326 -18.25 10.63 0.31
C GLU A 326 -18.29 10.63 1.84
N LEU A 327 -17.28 11.16 2.49
CA LEU A 327 -17.21 11.27 3.95
C LEU A 327 -18.20 12.30 4.53
N GLY A 328 -18.63 13.28 3.74
CA GLY A 328 -19.61 14.30 4.18
C GLY A 328 -19.12 15.05 5.42
N GLU A 329 -19.83 14.88 6.54
CA GLU A 329 -19.49 15.50 7.83
C GLU A 329 -18.42 14.70 8.62
N THR A 330 -18.21 13.44 8.27
CA THR A 330 -17.18 12.61 8.89
C THR A 330 -15.80 13.14 8.54
N ARG A 331 -14.98 13.44 9.54
CA ARG A 331 -13.63 13.94 9.32
C ARG A 331 -12.61 12.86 9.63
N PRO A 332 -11.67 12.57 8.70
CA PRO A 332 -10.51 11.78 9.03
C PRO A 332 -9.70 12.48 10.12
N PHE A 333 -9.16 11.72 11.05
CA PHE A 333 -8.34 12.26 12.15
C PHE A 333 -6.88 11.81 12.08
N ALA A 334 -6.56 10.84 11.21
CA ALA A 334 -5.21 10.37 10.92
C ALA A 334 -5.16 9.67 9.56
N GLY A 335 -3.97 9.51 9.00
CA GLY A 335 -3.73 8.78 7.75
C GLY A 335 -2.48 7.92 7.78
N VAL A 336 -2.51 6.82 7.03
CA VAL A 336 -1.34 6.00 6.70
C VAL A 336 -1.22 5.91 5.18
N LEU A 337 -0.05 6.29 4.63
CA LEU A 337 0.21 6.33 3.20
C LEU A 337 1.26 5.28 2.81
N PHE A 338 0.90 4.43 1.87
CA PHE A 338 1.75 3.44 1.24
C PHE A 338 1.96 3.86 -0.21
N SER A 339 3.09 4.50 -0.49
CA SER A 339 3.41 5.05 -1.81
C SER A 339 4.44 4.17 -2.52
N CYS A 340 4.29 3.97 -3.82
CA CYS A 340 5.25 3.19 -4.59
C CYS A 340 6.63 3.85 -4.58
N ASN A 341 7.71 3.06 -4.43
CA ASN A 341 9.10 3.53 -4.57
C ASN A 341 9.37 4.30 -5.87
N GLY A 342 8.54 4.09 -6.85
CA GLY A 342 8.65 4.81 -8.09
C GLY A 342 7.96 6.18 -8.08
N ARG A 343 7.22 6.57 -7.06
CA ARG A 343 6.64 7.93 -6.91
C ARG A 343 7.69 8.89 -6.35
N GLY A 344 7.31 9.86 -5.57
CA GLY A 344 8.24 10.84 -4.98
C GLY A 344 8.96 11.69 -6.03
N THR A 345 10.13 12.19 -5.68
CA THR A 345 10.92 13.11 -6.53
C THR A 345 11.26 12.49 -7.89
N GLY A 346 11.44 11.17 -7.95
CA GLY A 346 11.74 10.46 -9.20
C GLY A 346 10.62 10.52 -10.25
N LEU A 347 9.36 10.63 -9.85
CA LEU A 347 8.22 10.81 -10.74
C LEU A 347 7.86 12.28 -10.95
N PHE A 348 7.72 13.01 -9.83
CA PHE A 348 7.14 14.36 -9.87
C PHE A 348 8.18 15.47 -10.07
N GLY A 349 9.48 15.18 -9.93
CA GLY A 349 10.55 16.17 -10.02
C GLY A 349 10.58 17.17 -8.84
N THR A 350 9.67 17.02 -7.89
CA THR A 350 9.56 17.85 -6.67
C THR A 350 9.39 16.95 -5.45
N PRO A 351 9.99 17.28 -4.29
CA PRO A 351 9.81 16.52 -3.06
C PRO A 351 8.42 16.73 -2.46
N ASN A 352 8.00 15.82 -1.60
CA ASN A 352 6.78 15.89 -0.77
C ASN A 352 5.45 15.90 -1.55
N HIS A 353 5.41 15.43 -2.78
CA HIS A 353 4.25 15.59 -3.64
C HIS A 353 2.98 14.97 -3.05
N ASP A 354 2.97 13.66 -2.80
CA ASP A 354 1.76 12.95 -2.35
C ASP A 354 1.31 13.44 -0.97
N ALA A 355 2.26 13.63 -0.06
CA ALA A 355 1.99 14.16 1.30
C ALA A 355 1.42 15.59 1.26
N ALA A 356 1.92 16.45 0.37
CA ALA A 356 1.40 17.81 0.19
C ALA A 356 -0.02 17.81 -0.40
N VAL A 357 -0.28 16.99 -1.41
CA VAL A 357 -1.62 16.86 -2.02
C VAL A 357 -2.65 16.36 -0.99
N ILE A 358 -2.27 15.43 -0.11
CA ILE A 358 -3.13 14.98 0.99
C ILE A 358 -3.39 16.13 1.98
N ALA A 359 -2.36 16.90 2.34
CA ALA A 359 -2.48 18.05 3.23
C ALA A 359 -3.36 19.16 2.63
N ASP A 360 -3.29 19.40 1.32
CA ASP A 360 -4.17 20.36 0.62
C ASP A 360 -5.66 19.99 0.78
N GLN A 361 -5.99 18.69 0.82
CA GLN A 361 -7.37 18.21 0.90
C GLN A 361 -7.90 18.07 2.34
N PHE A 362 -7.06 17.64 3.27
CA PHE A 362 -7.47 17.29 4.63
C PHE A 362 -6.85 18.20 5.71
N GLY A 363 -6.04 19.19 5.34
CA GLY A 363 -5.37 20.08 6.27
C GLY A 363 -4.23 19.39 7.02
N ASP A 364 -3.99 19.81 8.27
CA ASP A 364 -2.94 19.27 9.13
C ASP A 364 -3.33 17.88 9.69
N LEU A 365 -3.55 16.93 8.77
CA LEU A 365 -3.86 15.53 9.11
C LEU A 365 -2.59 14.84 9.64
N PRO A 366 -2.59 14.27 10.86
CA PRO A 366 -1.51 13.41 11.30
C PRO A 366 -1.32 12.24 10.34
N LEU A 367 -0.22 12.27 9.57
CA LEU A 367 0.09 11.31 8.50
C LEU A 367 1.42 10.61 8.82
N THR A 368 1.48 9.32 8.52
CA THR A 368 2.70 8.52 8.50
C THR A 368 2.67 7.56 7.31
N GLY A 369 3.79 6.97 6.96
CA GLY A 369 3.86 5.99 5.88
C GLY A 369 5.28 5.71 5.42
N PHE A 370 5.37 4.97 4.33
CA PHE A 370 6.65 4.63 3.72
C PHE A 370 6.49 4.35 2.22
N PHE A 371 7.61 4.37 1.50
CA PHE A 371 7.66 3.99 0.10
C PHE A 371 7.82 2.47 -0.04
N CYS A 372 6.88 1.86 -0.78
CA CYS A 372 6.66 0.41 -0.85
C CYS A 372 7.29 -0.27 -2.07
N ASN A 373 7.52 -1.57 -1.95
CA ASN A 373 7.79 -2.48 -3.09
C ASN A 373 6.53 -3.16 -3.65
N GLY A 374 5.38 -2.58 -3.40
CA GLY A 374 4.04 -3.05 -3.75
C GLY A 374 3.05 -2.57 -2.70
N GLU A 375 2.00 -1.94 -3.15
CA GLU A 375 0.97 -1.34 -2.33
C GLU A 375 -0.22 -2.28 -2.24
N ILE A 376 -0.84 -2.40 -1.05
CA ILE A 376 -2.06 -3.17 -0.86
C ILE A 376 -3.22 -2.20 -0.72
N GLY A 377 -4.29 -2.43 -1.48
CA GLY A 377 -5.48 -1.61 -1.41
C GLY A 377 -6.67 -2.20 -2.16
N PRO A 378 -7.90 -1.74 -1.84
CA PRO A 378 -9.11 -2.24 -2.48
C PRO A 378 -9.43 -1.50 -3.79
N ILE A 379 -9.89 -2.26 -4.79
CA ILE A 379 -10.56 -1.77 -6.00
C ILE A 379 -11.85 -2.57 -6.19
N GLY A 380 -12.97 -1.90 -6.42
CA GLY A 380 -14.26 -2.56 -6.64
C GLY A 380 -14.69 -3.48 -5.49
N GLY A 381 -14.24 -3.20 -4.26
CA GLY A 381 -14.54 -4.00 -3.07
C GLY A 381 -13.72 -5.30 -2.95
N LYS A 382 -12.67 -5.47 -3.76
CA LYS A 382 -11.69 -6.55 -3.67
C LYS A 382 -10.31 -5.97 -3.40
N ASN A 383 -9.49 -6.67 -2.62
CA ASN A 383 -8.14 -6.23 -2.27
C ASN A 383 -7.11 -6.80 -3.23
N PHE A 384 -6.15 -5.96 -3.64
CA PHE A 384 -5.12 -6.33 -4.61
C PHE A 384 -3.74 -5.83 -4.16
N LEU A 385 -2.71 -6.52 -4.67
CA LEU A 385 -1.36 -5.99 -4.70
C LEU A 385 -1.22 -5.10 -5.94
N HIS A 386 -0.86 -3.86 -5.71
CA HIS A 386 -0.64 -2.84 -6.73
C HIS A 386 0.85 -2.59 -6.95
N GLY A 387 1.15 -1.93 -8.04
CA GLY A 387 2.42 -1.27 -8.31
C GLY A 387 2.15 0.11 -8.88
N PHE A 388 3.09 1.02 -8.69
CA PHE A 388 3.02 2.39 -9.19
C PHE A 388 1.91 3.26 -8.57
N THR A 389 1.44 2.89 -7.40
CA THR A 389 0.21 3.37 -6.76
C THR A 389 0.54 4.16 -5.50
N ALA A 390 -0.38 5.04 -5.09
CA ALA A 390 -0.47 5.57 -3.74
C ALA A 390 -1.72 5.00 -3.08
N SER A 391 -1.56 4.19 -2.03
CA SER A 391 -2.63 3.61 -1.22
C SER A 391 -2.69 4.32 0.12
N LEU A 392 -3.76 5.10 0.34
CA LEU A 392 -3.97 5.88 1.55
C LEU A 392 -5.11 5.27 2.38
N GLY A 393 -4.85 5.02 3.65
CA GLY A 393 -5.84 4.67 4.65
C GLY A 393 -6.15 5.86 5.54
N LEU A 394 -7.37 6.37 5.49
CA LEU A 394 -7.86 7.47 6.33
C LEU A 394 -8.62 6.89 7.53
N PHE A 395 -8.11 7.10 8.73
CA PHE A 395 -8.79 6.73 9.95
C PHE A 395 -9.99 7.62 10.21
N VAL A 396 -11.16 7.00 10.34
CA VAL A 396 -12.42 7.68 10.68
C VAL A 396 -13.10 6.96 11.85
N LYS A 397 -13.93 7.71 12.57
CA LYS A 397 -14.87 7.12 13.53
C LYS A 397 -16.12 6.70 12.78
N LYS A 398 -16.58 5.47 13.01
CA LYS A 398 -17.86 5.00 12.47
C LYS A 398 -19.01 5.85 13.02
N PRO A 399 -20.05 6.09 12.18
CA PRO A 399 -21.25 6.80 12.63
C PRO A 399 -21.94 6.19 13.83
#